data_f61a8e8decca66b1d8f8287e93558384
#
_entry.id   f61a8e8decca66b1d8f8287e93558384
#
_cell.length_a   1.000
_cell.length_b   1.000
_cell.length_c   1.000
_cell.angle_alpha   90.00
_cell.angle_beta   90.00
_cell.angle_gamma   90.00
#
_symmetry.space_group_name_H-M   'P 1'
#
loop_
_entity.id
_entity.type
_entity.pdbx_description
1 polymer ?
#
loop_
_entity_poly.entity_id
_entity_poly.type
_entity_poly.pdbx_seq_one_letter_code
_entity_poly.pdbx_strand_id
1 'polypeptide(L)'
;MSKLSGDDRRGLDAAIEEARIGRSEGGIPIGSSLMIDGEIVGRGHNRRVQNGSAILHGETDCLENAGRRSAADYRRATLYTTLSPCDMCTGAALLYGIPRIVIGENETFMGAEAYLESRGVELVRANDPQCVEMMTEFIAAEPEVWNEDIGE
;
A
#
# COMPACT_ATOMS: atom_id res chain seq x y z
N MET A 1 -16.95 9.89 -7.74
CA MET A 1 -16.40 9.82 -6.37
C MET A 1 -16.77 8.47 -5.76
N SER A 2 -15.81 7.59 -5.58
CA SER A 2 -16.13 6.30 -4.99
C SER A 2 -16.29 6.46 -3.48
N LYS A 3 -17.38 5.93 -2.98
CA LYS A 3 -17.70 5.97 -1.57
C LYS A 3 -17.15 4.72 -0.92
N LEU A 4 -16.26 4.88 0.05
CA LEU A 4 -15.69 3.75 0.76
C LEU A 4 -16.73 3.14 1.71
N SER A 5 -16.76 1.81 1.80
CA SER A 5 -17.53 1.10 2.82
C SER A 5 -16.90 1.33 4.20
N GLY A 6 -17.61 0.94 5.25
CA GLY A 6 -17.06 0.99 6.62
C GLY A 6 -15.79 0.15 6.75
N ASP A 7 -15.76 -1.03 6.15
CA ASP A 7 -14.56 -1.87 6.13
C ASP A 7 -13.43 -1.20 5.38
N ASP A 8 -13.71 -0.61 4.22
CA ASP A 8 -12.69 0.10 3.44
C ASP A 8 -12.14 1.29 4.21
N ARG A 9 -12.98 2.01 4.94
CA ARG A 9 -12.52 3.12 5.76
C ARG A 9 -11.58 2.64 6.87
N ARG A 10 -11.93 1.55 7.54
CA ARG A 10 -11.06 0.96 8.59
C ARG A 10 -9.73 0.49 8.01
N GLY A 11 -9.77 -0.20 6.89
CA GLY A 11 -8.55 -0.70 6.23
C GLY A 11 -7.64 0.44 5.79
N LEU A 12 -8.19 1.46 5.15
CA LEU A 12 -7.40 2.60 4.70
C LEU A 12 -6.88 3.43 5.89
N ASP A 13 -7.68 3.62 6.93
CA ASP A 13 -7.23 4.33 8.12
C ASP A 13 -6.06 3.62 8.80
N ALA A 14 -6.08 2.28 8.85
CA ALA A 14 -4.96 1.50 9.36
C ALA A 14 -3.70 1.69 8.50
N ALA A 15 -3.85 1.72 7.18
CA ALA A 15 -2.74 1.99 6.27
C ALA A 15 -2.16 3.39 6.48
N ILE A 16 -3.03 4.40 6.65
CA ILE A 16 -2.60 5.78 6.91
C ILE A 16 -1.85 5.88 8.25
N GLU A 17 -2.33 5.21 9.28
CA GLU A 17 -1.64 5.15 10.57
C GLU A 17 -0.25 4.53 10.42
N GLU A 18 -0.12 3.44 9.66
CA GLU A 18 1.17 2.82 9.39
C GLU A 18 2.11 3.78 8.66
N ALA A 19 1.59 4.54 7.69
CA ALA A 19 2.39 5.54 6.98
C ALA A 19 2.95 6.60 7.94
N ARG A 20 2.13 7.05 8.89
CA ARG A 20 2.57 8.03 9.90
C ARG A 20 3.62 7.45 10.84
N ILE A 21 3.45 6.21 11.27
CA ILE A 21 4.44 5.51 12.10
C ILE A 21 5.77 5.44 11.34
N GLY A 22 5.74 5.01 10.09
CA GLY A 22 6.95 4.92 9.26
C GLY A 22 7.66 6.25 9.12
N ARG A 23 6.91 7.33 8.91
CA ARG A 23 7.49 8.68 8.82
C ARG A 23 8.12 9.10 10.15
N SER A 24 7.50 8.79 11.26
CA SER A 24 8.03 9.09 12.59
C SER A 24 9.34 8.35 12.88
N GLU A 25 9.56 7.23 12.21
CA GLU A 25 10.78 6.44 12.32
C GLU A 25 11.89 6.92 11.37
N GLY A 26 11.63 7.95 10.59
CA GLY A 26 12.57 8.48 9.60
C GLY A 26 12.43 7.87 8.21
N GLY A 27 11.39 7.07 7.99
CA GLY A 27 11.15 6.40 6.72
C GLY A 27 10.15 7.10 5.82
N ILE A 28 9.82 6.45 4.73
CA ILE A 28 8.89 6.94 3.71
C ILE A 28 7.45 6.73 4.20
N PRO A 29 6.57 7.75 4.13
CA PRO A 29 5.21 7.66 4.68
C PRO A 29 4.26 6.88 3.76
N ILE A 30 4.51 5.60 3.60
CA ILE A 30 3.65 4.67 2.86
C ILE A 30 3.28 3.51 3.78
N GLY A 31 2.00 3.26 3.91
CA GLY A 31 1.49 2.20 4.77
C GLY A 31 0.46 1.35 4.07
N SER A 32 0.26 0.15 4.61
CA SER A 32 -0.67 -0.82 4.07
C SER A 32 -1.35 -1.62 5.17
N SER A 33 -2.51 -2.17 4.85
CA SER A 33 -3.17 -3.20 5.66
C SER A 33 -3.80 -4.24 4.74
N LEU A 34 -3.98 -5.44 5.26
CA LEU A 34 -4.62 -6.54 4.56
C LEU A 34 -5.83 -6.99 5.36
N MET A 35 -6.99 -7.09 4.71
CA MET A 35 -8.23 -7.48 5.36
C MET A 35 -8.78 -8.75 4.73
N ILE A 36 -9.18 -9.71 5.56
CA ILE A 36 -9.84 -10.94 5.13
C ILE A 36 -11.07 -11.13 6.01
N ASP A 37 -12.23 -11.31 5.37
CA ASP A 37 -13.49 -11.54 6.05
C ASP A 37 -13.80 -10.49 7.14
N GLY A 38 -13.53 -9.22 6.82
CA GLY A 38 -13.82 -8.11 7.72
C GLY A 38 -12.81 -7.88 8.82
N GLU A 39 -11.72 -8.66 8.87
CA GLU A 39 -10.67 -8.53 9.88
C GLU A 39 -9.34 -8.10 9.26
N ILE A 40 -8.67 -7.15 9.91
CA ILE A 40 -7.33 -6.77 9.51
C ILE A 40 -6.36 -7.84 10.02
N VAL A 41 -5.74 -8.57 9.08
CA VAL A 41 -4.86 -9.69 9.39
C VAL A 41 -3.38 -9.34 9.25
N GLY A 42 -3.07 -8.17 8.71
CA GLY A 42 -1.71 -7.68 8.59
C GLY A 42 -1.67 -6.19 8.38
N ARG A 43 -0.61 -5.56 8.89
CA ARG A 43 -0.34 -4.13 8.70
C ARG A 43 1.15 -3.99 8.46
N GLY A 44 1.53 -2.96 7.71
CA GLY A 44 2.93 -2.69 7.47
C GLY A 44 3.15 -1.29 6.91
N HIS A 45 4.41 -0.88 6.89
CA HIS A 45 4.81 0.39 6.31
C HIS A 45 6.19 0.25 5.68
N ASN A 46 6.55 1.19 4.82
CA ASN A 46 7.84 1.18 4.15
C ASN A 46 8.96 1.21 5.18
N ARG A 47 9.86 0.22 5.11
CA ARG A 47 11.00 0.05 6.02
C ARG A 47 12.34 0.06 5.30
N ARG A 48 12.38 0.52 4.06
CA ARG A 48 13.63 0.51 3.30
C ARG A 48 14.71 1.32 4.01
N VAL A 49 14.36 2.49 4.52
CA VAL A 49 15.30 3.36 5.26
C VAL A 49 15.61 2.73 6.63
N GLN A 50 14.61 2.36 7.39
CA GLN A 50 14.77 1.87 8.77
C GLN A 50 15.62 0.59 8.83
N ASN A 51 15.37 -0.34 7.91
CA ASN A 51 15.99 -1.66 7.93
C ASN A 51 17.12 -1.84 6.92
N GLY A 52 17.42 -0.81 6.11
CA GLY A 52 18.36 -0.97 5.01
C GLY A 52 17.86 -2.03 4.01
N SER A 53 16.56 -2.11 3.82
CA SER A 53 15.93 -3.15 2.99
C SER A 53 15.74 -2.67 1.55
N ALA A 54 15.95 -3.56 0.60
CA ALA A 54 15.66 -3.29 -0.80
C ALA A 54 14.19 -3.48 -1.12
N ILE A 55 13.46 -4.33 -0.39
CA ILE A 55 12.13 -4.81 -0.81
C ILE A 55 10.99 -4.50 0.15
N LEU A 56 11.25 -3.98 1.34
CA LEU A 56 10.19 -3.71 2.31
C LEU A 56 9.49 -2.39 2.02
N HIS A 57 8.66 -2.38 1.00
CA HIS A 57 7.63 -1.37 0.78
C HIS A 57 6.49 -1.60 1.77
N GLY A 58 5.54 -0.67 1.85
CA GLY A 58 4.40 -0.82 2.76
C GLY A 58 3.64 -2.11 2.50
N GLU A 59 3.39 -2.41 1.24
CA GLU A 59 2.61 -3.58 0.85
C GLU A 59 3.36 -4.88 1.15
N THR A 60 4.65 -4.96 0.84
CA THR A 60 5.43 -6.17 1.10
C THR A 60 5.68 -6.38 2.59
N ASP A 61 5.87 -5.31 3.34
CA ASP A 61 5.95 -5.39 4.80
C ASP A 61 4.62 -5.88 5.40
N CYS A 62 3.51 -5.38 4.86
CA CYS A 62 2.18 -5.82 5.27
C CYS A 62 1.98 -7.33 5.02
N LEU A 63 2.35 -7.81 3.84
CA LEU A 63 2.24 -9.22 3.51
C LEU A 63 3.14 -10.09 4.41
N GLU A 64 4.35 -9.63 4.70
CA GLU A 64 5.26 -10.31 5.62
C GLU A 64 4.62 -10.44 7.02
N ASN A 65 4.04 -9.37 7.52
CA ASN A 65 3.41 -9.33 8.84
C ASN A 65 2.11 -10.15 8.90
N ALA A 66 1.37 -10.22 7.80
CA ALA A 66 0.17 -11.07 7.71
C ALA A 66 0.52 -12.55 7.78
N GLY A 67 1.74 -12.89 7.41
CA GLY A 67 2.25 -14.24 7.47
C GLY A 67 1.83 -15.10 6.28
N ARG A 68 2.30 -16.33 6.31
CA ARG A 68 2.05 -17.30 5.25
C ARG A 68 0.61 -17.81 5.32
N ARG A 69 -0.16 -17.54 4.26
CA ARG A 69 -1.58 -17.90 4.19
C ARG A 69 -1.86 -18.74 2.96
N SER A 70 -3.01 -19.43 2.97
CA SER A 70 -3.43 -20.24 1.82
C SER A 70 -3.84 -19.35 0.65
N ALA A 71 -3.83 -19.92 -0.56
CA ALA A 71 -4.34 -19.24 -1.75
C ALA A 71 -5.81 -18.85 -1.58
N ALA A 72 -6.59 -19.68 -0.91
CA ALA A 72 -8.00 -19.39 -0.65
C ALA A 72 -8.17 -18.14 0.22
N ASP A 73 -7.30 -17.94 1.22
CA ASP A 73 -7.33 -16.76 2.07
C ASP A 73 -7.04 -15.50 1.26
N TYR A 74 -5.97 -15.52 0.45
CA TYR A 74 -5.61 -14.34 -0.35
C TYR A 74 -6.71 -13.97 -1.36
N ARG A 75 -7.44 -14.94 -1.90
CA ARG A 75 -8.54 -14.68 -2.84
C ARG A 75 -9.75 -13.99 -2.20
N ARG A 76 -9.81 -13.96 -0.89
CA ARG A 76 -10.84 -13.23 -0.13
C ARG A 76 -10.31 -11.93 0.45
N ALA A 77 -9.08 -11.57 0.14
CA ALA A 77 -8.43 -10.42 0.74
C ALA A 77 -8.71 -9.13 -0.01
N THR A 78 -8.67 -8.02 0.71
CA THR A 78 -8.53 -6.68 0.16
C THR A 78 -7.24 -6.08 0.71
N LEU A 79 -6.41 -5.57 -0.18
CA LEU A 79 -5.19 -4.86 0.20
C LEU A 79 -5.47 -3.36 0.19
N TYR A 80 -5.12 -2.70 1.27
CA TYR A 80 -5.21 -1.25 1.40
C TYR A 80 -3.80 -0.68 1.37
N THR A 81 -3.59 0.35 0.56
CA THR A 81 -2.29 1.00 0.47
C THR A 81 -2.47 2.50 0.30
N THR A 82 -1.65 3.29 0.98
CA THR A 82 -1.78 4.75 0.92
C THR A 82 -1.35 5.33 -0.41
N LEU A 83 -0.52 4.62 -1.17
CA LEU A 83 -0.03 5.06 -2.47
C LEU A 83 -0.23 3.96 -3.50
N SER A 84 -0.47 4.36 -4.74
CA SER A 84 -0.56 3.45 -5.90
C SER A 84 0.60 2.45 -5.90
N PRO A 85 0.35 1.13 -6.03
CA PRO A 85 1.41 0.13 -5.90
C PRO A 85 2.38 0.13 -7.07
N CYS A 86 3.68 0.05 -6.75
CA CYS A 86 4.75 -0.06 -7.74
C CYS A 86 4.73 -1.44 -8.40
N ASP A 87 5.62 -1.66 -9.37
CA ASP A 87 5.71 -2.93 -10.09
C ASP A 87 5.95 -4.13 -9.18
N MET A 88 6.80 -3.98 -8.17
CA MET A 88 7.09 -5.06 -7.22
C MET A 88 5.86 -5.45 -6.42
N CYS A 89 5.18 -4.46 -5.85
CA CYS A 89 3.99 -4.70 -5.02
C CYS A 89 2.80 -5.19 -5.86
N THR A 90 2.69 -4.68 -7.09
CA THR A 90 1.74 -5.20 -8.09
C THR A 90 1.98 -6.67 -8.35
N GLY A 91 3.24 -7.05 -8.57
CA GLY A 91 3.60 -8.46 -8.79
C GLY A 91 3.26 -9.33 -7.60
N ALA A 92 3.52 -8.86 -6.37
CA ALA A 92 3.18 -9.61 -5.17
C ALA A 92 1.66 -9.83 -5.04
N ALA A 93 0.86 -8.79 -5.27
CA ALA A 93 -0.59 -8.90 -5.23
C ALA A 93 -1.13 -9.89 -6.27
N LEU A 94 -0.59 -9.83 -7.49
CA LEU A 94 -0.99 -10.74 -8.58
C LEU A 94 -0.56 -12.18 -8.30
N LEU A 95 0.63 -12.38 -7.74
CA LEU A 95 1.13 -13.71 -7.42
C LEU A 95 0.19 -14.45 -6.47
N TYR A 96 -0.29 -13.75 -5.44
CA TYR A 96 -1.15 -14.36 -4.44
C TYR A 96 -2.65 -14.30 -4.78
N GLY A 97 -3.00 -13.68 -5.90
CA GLY A 97 -4.38 -13.63 -6.36
C GLY A 97 -5.27 -12.73 -5.51
N ILE A 98 -4.71 -11.66 -4.94
CA ILE A 98 -5.50 -10.68 -4.19
C ILE A 98 -6.43 -9.98 -5.19
N PRO A 99 -7.76 -10.08 -5.00
CA PRO A 99 -8.70 -9.66 -6.04
C PRO A 99 -9.05 -8.17 -6.01
N ARG A 100 -8.69 -7.46 -4.94
CA ARG A 100 -9.16 -6.09 -4.73
C ARG A 100 -8.10 -5.27 -3.98
N ILE A 101 -7.85 -4.06 -4.47
CA ILE A 101 -6.90 -3.12 -3.85
C ILE A 101 -7.57 -1.76 -3.71
N VAL A 102 -7.54 -1.20 -2.51
CA VAL A 102 -7.99 0.15 -2.23
C VAL A 102 -6.75 1.05 -2.14
N ILE A 103 -6.71 2.07 -2.99
CA ILE A 103 -5.56 2.96 -3.16
C ILE A 103 -5.89 4.32 -2.55
N GLY A 104 -5.07 4.77 -1.61
CA GLY A 104 -5.25 6.07 -0.96
C GLY A 104 -5.11 7.22 -1.95
N GLU A 105 -4.05 7.21 -2.76
CA GLU A 105 -3.86 8.22 -3.79
C GLU A 105 -2.96 7.71 -4.93
N ASN A 106 -3.08 8.34 -6.08
CA ASN A 106 -2.23 8.06 -7.25
C ASN A 106 -1.76 9.33 -7.96
N GLU A 107 -1.83 10.48 -7.28
CA GLU A 107 -1.42 11.76 -7.85
C GLU A 107 0.09 11.96 -7.79
N THR A 108 0.71 11.64 -6.65
CA THR A 108 2.15 11.82 -6.46
C THR A 108 2.96 10.73 -7.16
N PHE A 109 2.36 9.57 -7.35
CA PHE A 109 2.94 8.46 -8.09
C PHE A 109 1.80 7.55 -8.57
N MET A 110 1.87 7.15 -9.84
CA MET A 110 0.94 6.14 -10.37
C MET A 110 1.76 4.93 -10.81
N GLY A 111 1.49 3.79 -10.17
CA GLY A 111 2.12 2.52 -10.52
C GLY A 111 1.39 1.77 -11.63
N ALA A 112 1.39 0.45 -11.56
CA ALA A 112 0.90 -0.42 -12.61
C ALA A 112 -0.62 -0.65 -12.55
N GLU A 113 -1.41 0.39 -12.32
CA GLU A 113 -2.87 0.27 -12.14
C GLU A 113 -3.57 -0.34 -13.37
N ALA A 114 -3.20 0.11 -14.57
CA ALA A 114 -3.79 -0.43 -15.79
C ALA A 114 -3.48 -1.93 -15.94
N TYR A 115 -2.30 -2.34 -15.55
CA TYR A 115 -1.92 -3.74 -15.59
C TYR A 115 -2.72 -4.57 -14.59
N LEU A 116 -2.90 -4.06 -13.37
CA LEU A 116 -3.74 -4.72 -12.35
C LEU A 116 -5.17 -4.92 -12.86
N GLU A 117 -5.75 -3.88 -13.43
CA GLU A 117 -7.10 -3.97 -13.99
C GLU A 117 -7.17 -4.96 -15.14
N SER A 118 -6.14 -4.99 -16.01
CA SER A 118 -6.08 -5.94 -17.12
C SER A 118 -6.02 -7.40 -16.64
N ARG A 119 -5.55 -7.61 -15.41
CA ARG A 119 -5.46 -8.93 -14.79
C ARG A 119 -6.67 -9.24 -13.90
N GLY A 120 -7.70 -8.41 -13.95
CA GLY A 120 -8.96 -8.65 -13.24
C GLY A 120 -9.02 -8.17 -11.80
N VAL A 121 -8.04 -7.39 -11.35
CA VAL A 121 -8.05 -6.82 -9.99
C VAL A 121 -8.98 -5.61 -9.96
N GLU A 122 -9.87 -5.58 -8.98
CA GLU A 122 -10.72 -4.41 -8.74
C GLU A 122 -9.91 -3.36 -7.99
N LEU A 123 -9.85 -2.14 -8.55
CA LEU A 123 -9.19 -1.01 -7.92
C LEU A 123 -10.23 -0.01 -7.41
N VAL A 124 -10.09 0.39 -6.15
CA VAL A 124 -10.89 1.46 -5.57
C VAL A 124 -9.95 2.61 -5.24
N ARG A 125 -10.16 3.74 -5.90
CA ARG A 125 -9.31 4.94 -5.75
C ARG A 125 -9.99 5.89 -4.78
N ALA A 126 -9.41 6.03 -3.59
CA ALA A 126 -10.00 6.84 -2.52
C ALA A 126 -9.77 8.35 -2.72
N ASN A 127 -8.68 8.72 -3.40
CA ASN A 127 -8.27 10.11 -3.57
C ASN A 127 -8.22 10.84 -2.23
N ASP A 128 -7.57 10.20 -1.26
CA ASP A 128 -7.52 10.71 0.12
C ASP A 128 -6.52 11.85 0.23
N PRO A 129 -6.94 13.05 0.62
CA PRO A 129 -6.04 14.20 0.70
C PRO A 129 -4.92 14.04 1.75
N GLN A 130 -5.13 13.27 2.80
CA GLN A 130 -4.08 13.00 3.78
C GLN A 130 -2.93 12.19 3.16
N CYS A 131 -3.28 11.22 2.30
CA CYS A 131 -2.27 10.41 1.61
C CYS A 131 -1.46 11.28 0.63
N VAL A 132 -2.12 12.14 -0.13
CA VAL A 132 -1.46 13.07 -1.06
C VAL A 132 -0.53 14.00 -0.29
N GLU A 133 -1.01 14.59 0.79
CA GLU A 133 -0.23 15.54 1.59
C GLU A 133 1.03 14.91 2.16
N MET A 134 0.93 13.73 2.75
CA MET A 134 2.09 13.03 3.32
C MET A 134 3.18 12.81 2.28
N MET A 135 2.82 12.35 1.10
CA MET A 135 3.80 12.10 0.04
C MET A 135 4.34 13.38 -0.58
N THR A 136 3.48 14.38 -0.78
CA THR A 136 3.92 15.67 -1.31
C THR A 136 4.99 16.30 -0.41
N GLU A 137 4.76 16.31 0.89
CA GLU A 137 5.72 16.83 1.87
C GLU A 137 7.02 16.01 1.87
N PHE A 138 6.90 14.69 1.83
CA PHE A 138 8.09 13.82 1.85
C PHE A 138 8.94 13.99 0.61
N ILE A 139 8.33 14.00 -0.57
CA ILE A 139 9.04 14.15 -1.85
C ILE A 139 9.77 15.49 -1.90
N ALA A 140 9.14 16.55 -1.40
CA ALA A 140 9.77 17.86 -1.34
C ALA A 140 10.97 17.88 -0.38
N ALA A 141 10.88 17.19 0.75
CA ALA A 141 11.91 17.17 1.78
C ALA A 141 13.07 16.24 1.43
N GLU A 142 12.79 15.09 0.82
CA GLU A 142 13.79 14.04 0.58
C GLU A 142 13.63 13.41 -0.81
N PRO A 143 13.83 14.20 -1.87
CA PRO A 143 13.60 13.71 -3.24
C PRO A 143 14.52 12.56 -3.65
N GLU A 144 15.74 12.51 -3.14
CA GLU A 144 16.69 11.44 -3.48
C GLU A 144 16.27 10.10 -2.88
N VAL A 145 15.78 10.12 -1.64
CA VAL A 145 15.27 8.90 -0.99
C VAL A 145 14.06 8.39 -1.72
N TRP A 146 13.17 9.30 -2.13
CA TRP A 146 11.98 8.91 -2.90
C TRP A 146 12.35 8.32 -4.26
N ASN A 147 13.24 8.96 -5.00
CA ASN A 147 13.65 8.48 -6.32
C ASN A 147 14.26 7.08 -6.22
N GLU A 148 15.10 6.85 -5.23
CA GLU A 148 15.70 5.54 -5.00
C GLU A 148 14.64 4.47 -4.68
N ASP A 149 13.58 4.84 -3.97
CA ASP A 149 12.50 3.93 -3.62
C ASP A 149 11.74 3.40 -4.85
N ILE A 150 11.68 4.19 -5.89
CA ILE A 150 11.01 3.82 -7.16
C ILE A 150 11.99 3.48 -8.29
N GLY A 151 13.25 3.29 -7.96
CA GLY A 151 14.26 2.86 -8.92
C GLY A 151 14.76 3.95 -9.87
N GLU A 152 14.72 5.20 -9.44
CA GLU A 152 15.16 6.35 -10.24
C GLU A 152 16.37 7.10 -9.66
#